data_1a51d0403d16c6b7c94c6afd7f378256
#
_entry.id   1a51d0403d16c6b7c94c6afd7f378256
#
_cell.length_a   1.000
_cell.length_b   1.000
_cell.length_c   1.000
_cell.angle_alpha   90.00
_cell.angle_beta   90.00
_cell.angle_gamma   90.00
#
_symmetry.space_group_name_H-M   'P 1'
#
loop_
_entity.id
_entity.type
_entity.pdbx_description
1 polymer ?
#
loop_
_entity_poly.entity_id
_entity_poly.type
_entity_poly.pdbx_seq_one_letter_code
_entity_poly.pdbx_strand_id
1 'polypeptide(L)'
;MKKVLSILLLGLSMLTTPICAQNYSALWKQVKTAQDKDLPKTEYELLTQIADKAETEKAYGQLMKAKIQSIRALNSINGDSLLPAVRRVESEYAKTSDKALKAVYAAVLYKIYNMEGNRLHADNEKGHEAKTAEYRKAAIADVDMLGKTKAGTFEPMVVEGTNANIFGGDLLSVIANETGQYLPMFEYYNKSGNRRAACIAALKYVQTEVKEEAGKYAVKKSPYVFALDSVLHVYADLDVAGEVAIERYQAMTRCKDVSVEDRIGFIHYALDKWGEWQGMGQLRQAEKELTRSMFTAEIDQSVKRSGADFWVKLNRVRNVETLTMNIYKVDVDGSRNYMLTNANDMKVIMSRMAEYPSQTKTAKFGGLPNYQIVNDSIKVDGLQRGVYLVEIASNPATSTCRQLLWVSDLMTITQSLPENKMRFVVVNATSGQPVGGAKINVKQLSAKATTETITCDANGEAIFKMSNKSSLEFYTYTDDDKACLKSSIWSGFNFNDSDGKAEEDVTI
;
A
#
# COMPACT_ATOMS: atom_id res chain seq x y z
N MET A 1 17.47 -65.81 31.31
CA MET A 1 17.67 -65.42 29.94
C MET A 1 16.32 -65.23 29.21
N LYS A 2 15.38 -64.36 29.69
CA LYS A 2 14.09 -64.12 29.08
C LYS A 2 13.63 -62.61 29.16
N LYS A 3 14.57 -61.69 29.37
CA LYS A 3 14.22 -60.23 29.45
C LYS A 3 15.01 -59.32 28.51
N VAL A 4 15.70 -59.88 27.52
CA VAL A 4 16.51 -59.07 26.56
C VAL A 4 15.89 -59.03 25.12
N LEU A 5 14.80 -59.79 24.87
CA LEU A 5 14.23 -59.89 23.51
C LEU A 5 13.02 -58.95 23.23
N SER A 6 12.57 -58.16 24.23
CA SER A 6 11.39 -57.28 24.06
C SER A 6 11.73 -55.82 23.76
N ILE A 7 13.00 -55.43 23.69
CA ILE A 7 13.43 -54.04 23.45
C ILE A 7 13.88 -53.81 21.98
N LEU A 8 14.01 -54.86 21.18
CA LEU A 8 14.49 -54.75 19.81
C LEU A 8 13.38 -54.63 18.73
N LEU A 9 12.09 -54.74 19.13
CA LEU A 9 10.97 -54.60 18.16
C LEU A 9 10.26 -53.25 18.19
N LEU A 10 10.59 -52.35 19.12
CA LEU A 10 10.03 -50.98 19.14
C LEU A 10 10.93 -49.93 18.46
N GLY A 11 12.10 -50.34 17.98
CA GLY A 11 13.05 -49.44 17.31
C GLY A 11 12.94 -49.36 15.78
N LEU A 12 12.06 -50.20 15.16
CA LEU A 12 12.03 -50.30 13.70
C LEU A 12 10.84 -49.61 13.01
N SER A 13 9.95 -48.99 13.77
CA SER A 13 8.76 -48.29 13.20
C SER A 13 8.88 -46.77 13.11
N MET A 14 10.01 -46.18 13.50
CA MET A 14 10.21 -44.72 13.46
C MET A 14 11.21 -44.22 12.39
N LEU A 15 11.68 -45.07 11.47
CA LEU A 15 12.72 -44.68 10.52
C LEU A 15 12.27 -44.56 9.04
N THR A 16 10.98 -44.68 8.77
CA THR A 16 10.50 -44.66 7.36
C THR A 16 9.96 -43.32 6.88
N THR A 17 9.60 -42.42 7.77
CA THR A 17 9.03 -41.11 7.36
C THR A 17 10.06 -40.05 6.93
N PRO A 18 11.29 -39.95 7.46
CA PRO A 18 12.22 -38.90 7.03
C PRO A 18 12.89 -39.17 5.67
N ILE A 19 13.01 -40.45 5.23
CA ILE A 19 13.73 -40.80 3.96
C ILE A 19 12.88 -40.43 2.73
N CYS A 20 11.57 -40.65 2.77
CA CYS A 20 10.68 -40.27 1.67
C CYS A 20 10.57 -38.74 1.50
N ALA A 21 10.43 -37.99 2.59
CA ALA A 21 10.37 -36.55 2.57
C ALA A 21 11.65 -35.90 2.03
N GLN A 22 12.81 -36.44 2.40
CA GLN A 22 14.11 -35.92 1.93
C GLN A 22 14.32 -36.12 0.43
N ASN A 23 13.80 -37.23 -0.14
CA ASN A 23 13.90 -37.50 -1.58
C ASN A 23 12.99 -36.55 -2.40
N TYR A 24 11.76 -36.30 -2.00
CA TYR A 24 10.88 -35.33 -2.64
C TYR A 24 11.42 -33.92 -2.54
N SER A 25 11.96 -33.52 -1.40
CA SER A 25 12.55 -32.19 -1.19
C SER A 25 13.67 -31.90 -2.20
N ALA A 26 14.52 -32.90 -2.47
CA ALA A 26 15.60 -32.77 -3.47
C ALA A 26 15.05 -32.57 -4.88
N LEU A 27 14.04 -33.36 -5.28
CA LEU A 27 13.38 -33.21 -6.58
C LEU A 27 12.66 -31.87 -6.72
N TRP A 28 11.93 -31.42 -5.71
CA TRP A 28 11.28 -30.10 -5.72
C TRP A 28 12.28 -28.94 -5.80
N LYS A 29 13.46 -29.07 -5.20
CA LYS A 29 14.54 -28.09 -5.32
C LYS A 29 15.06 -28.01 -6.78
N GLN A 30 15.15 -29.15 -7.47
CA GLN A 30 15.53 -29.18 -8.88
C GLN A 30 14.45 -28.55 -9.77
N VAL A 31 13.15 -28.85 -9.52
CA VAL A 31 12.02 -28.20 -10.17
C VAL A 31 12.10 -26.68 -10.01
N LYS A 32 12.30 -26.20 -8.79
CA LYS A 32 12.46 -24.75 -8.51
C LYS A 32 13.64 -24.16 -9.29
N THR A 33 14.77 -24.86 -9.36
CA THR A 33 15.93 -24.42 -10.14
C THR A 33 15.64 -24.34 -11.64
N ALA A 34 14.86 -25.29 -12.19
CA ALA A 34 14.43 -25.26 -13.58
C ALA A 34 13.49 -24.09 -13.86
N GLN A 35 12.55 -23.81 -12.94
CA GLN A 35 11.66 -22.64 -13.00
C GLN A 35 12.43 -21.32 -12.97
N ASP A 36 13.38 -21.17 -12.06
CA ASP A 36 14.20 -19.96 -11.91
C ASP A 36 15.10 -19.71 -13.14
N LYS A 37 15.39 -20.74 -13.92
CA LYS A 37 16.18 -20.69 -15.16
C LYS A 37 15.33 -20.67 -16.43
N ASP A 38 14.01 -20.60 -16.31
CA ASP A 38 13.06 -20.66 -17.44
C ASP A 38 13.29 -21.85 -18.37
N LEU A 39 13.39 -23.06 -17.78
CA LEU A 39 13.62 -24.32 -18.48
C LEU A 39 12.37 -25.24 -18.40
N PRO A 40 11.27 -24.91 -19.12
CA PRO A 40 9.99 -25.60 -18.95
C PRO A 40 10.01 -27.07 -19.34
N LYS A 41 10.86 -27.50 -20.27
CA LYS A 41 11.04 -28.93 -20.64
C LYS A 41 11.64 -29.71 -19.47
N THR A 42 12.74 -29.21 -18.90
CA THR A 42 13.40 -29.82 -17.73
C THR A 42 12.45 -29.82 -16.51
N GLU A 43 11.70 -28.74 -16.32
CA GLU A 43 10.66 -28.68 -15.29
C GLU A 43 9.63 -29.80 -15.46
N TYR A 44 9.10 -29.98 -16.67
CA TYR A 44 8.13 -31.02 -16.98
C TYR A 44 8.68 -32.45 -16.75
N GLU A 45 9.91 -32.73 -17.15
CA GLU A 45 10.57 -34.01 -16.93
C GLU A 45 10.72 -34.33 -15.42
N LEU A 46 11.16 -33.36 -14.63
CA LEU A 46 11.29 -33.50 -13.19
C LEU A 46 9.92 -33.70 -12.50
N LEU A 47 8.90 -32.98 -12.93
CA LEU A 47 7.53 -33.12 -12.43
C LEU A 47 6.96 -34.51 -12.77
N THR A 48 7.28 -35.05 -13.94
CA THR A 48 6.90 -36.41 -14.33
C THR A 48 7.57 -37.44 -13.40
N GLN A 49 8.87 -37.30 -13.11
CA GLN A 49 9.59 -38.19 -12.17
C GLN A 49 8.97 -38.14 -10.76
N ILE A 50 8.58 -36.95 -10.28
CA ILE A 50 7.88 -36.82 -9.00
C ILE A 50 6.53 -37.53 -9.04
N ALA A 51 5.76 -37.36 -10.12
CA ALA A 51 4.45 -37.97 -10.28
C ALA A 51 4.51 -39.51 -10.29
N ASP A 52 5.42 -40.10 -11.07
CA ASP A 52 5.59 -41.55 -11.18
C ASP A 52 6.02 -42.17 -9.83
N LYS A 53 6.94 -41.52 -9.13
CA LYS A 53 7.36 -41.93 -7.78
C LYS A 53 6.19 -41.83 -6.78
N ALA A 54 5.47 -40.72 -6.80
CA ALA A 54 4.37 -40.46 -5.88
C ALA A 54 3.17 -41.41 -6.12
N GLU A 55 2.92 -41.80 -7.35
CA GLU A 55 1.89 -42.79 -7.70
C GLU A 55 2.24 -44.16 -7.13
N THR A 56 3.50 -44.60 -7.28
CA THR A 56 4.00 -45.85 -6.72
C THR A 56 3.90 -45.88 -5.20
N GLU A 57 4.24 -44.78 -4.54
CA GLU A 57 4.25 -44.65 -3.08
C GLU A 57 2.89 -44.24 -2.49
N LYS A 58 1.86 -43.99 -3.32
CA LYS A 58 0.54 -43.47 -2.92
C LYS A 58 0.65 -42.15 -2.15
N ALA A 59 1.65 -41.35 -2.46
CA ALA A 59 1.89 -40.03 -1.88
C ALA A 59 1.05 -38.98 -2.62
N TYR A 60 -0.28 -39.02 -2.39
CA TYR A 60 -1.27 -38.29 -3.19
C TYR A 60 -1.03 -36.78 -3.26
N GLY A 61 -0.57 -36.16 -2.17
CA GLY A 61 -0.24 -34.72 -2.16
C GLY A 61 0.90 -34.37 -3.11
N GLN A 62 1.96 -35.21 -3.14
CA GLN A 62 3.08 -35.05 -4.07
C GLN A 62 2.63 -35.27 -5.52
N LEU A 63 1.85 -36.32 -5.77
CA LEU A 63 1.30 -36.67 -7.06
C LEU A 63 0.48 -35.53 -7.65
N MET A 64 -0.46 -35.00 -6.88
CA MET A 64 -1.34 -33.92 -7.33
C MET A 64 -0.59 -32.63 -7.61
N LYS A 65 0.32 -32.25 -6.73
CA LYS A 65 1.14 -31.05 -6.92
C LYS A 65 1.98 -31.17 -8.20
N ALA A 66 2.60 -32.31 -8.43
CA ALA A 66 3.41 -32.57 -9.63
C ALA A 66 2.54 -32.50 -10.90
N LYS A 67 1.39 -33.18 -10.94
CA LYS A 67 0.47 -33.16 -12.09
C LYS A 67 -0.06 -31.77 -12.41
N ILE A 68 -0.39 -30.95 -11.42
CA ILE A 68 -0.89 -29.59 -11.64
C ILE A 68 0.21 -28.66 -12.16
N GLN A 69 1.41 -28.73 -11.56
CA GLN A 69 2.53 -27.94 -12.06
C GLN A 69 2.95 -28.37 -13.48
N SER A 70 2.80 -29.64 -13.83
CA SER A 70 3.02 -30.13 -15.19
C SER A 70 2.11 -29.46 -16.23
N ILE A 71 0.87 -29.12 -15.87
CA ILE A 71 -0.04 -28.36 -16.76
C ILE A 71 0.59 -27.00 -17.11
N ARG A 72 1.14 -26.30 -16.12
CA ARG A 72 1.79 -24.99 -16.30
C ARG A 72 3.04 -25.13 -17.18
N ALA A 73 3.91 -26.11 -16.89
CA ALA A 73 5.11 -26.36 -17.66
C ALA A 73 4.79 -26.70 -19.12
N LEU A 74 3.81 -27.58 -19.38
CA LEU A 74 3.33 -27.90 -20.73
C LEU A 74 2.79 -26.68 -21.46
N ASN A 75 1.98 -25.85 -20.79
CA ASN A 75 1.44 -24.63 -21.38
C ASN A 75 2.55 -23.62 -21.77
N SER A 76 3.66 -23.58 -21.00
CA SER A 76 4.84 -22.76 -21.33
C SER A 76 5.64 -23.32 -22.50
N ILE A 77 5.58 -24.65 -22.74
CA ILE A 77 6.24 -25.29 -23.90
C ILE A 77 5.39 -25.10 -25.16
N ASN A 78 4.08 -25.30 -25.07
CA ASN A 78 3.13 -25.16 -26.17
C ASN A 78 1.75 -24.75 -25.62
N GLY A 79 1.25 -23.56 -26.00
CA GLY A 79 -0.03 -23.02 -25.53
C GLY A 79 -1.25 -23.91 -25.81
N ASP A 80 -1.20 -24.77 -26.82
CA ASP A 80 -2.29 -25.72 -27.15
C ASP A 80 -2.34 -26.94 -26.22
N SER A 81 -1.36 -27.08 -25.32
CA SER A 81 -1.27 -28.21 -24.39
C SER A 81 -2.20 -28.11 -23.18
N LEU A 82 -2.79 -26.93 -22.94
CA LEU A 82 -3.63 -26.70 -21.75
C LEU A 82 -4.84 -27.62 -21.69
N LEU A 83 -5.67 -27.64 -22.73
CA LEU A 83 -6.89 -28.44 -22.76
C LEU A 83 -6.62 -29.96 -22.67
N PRO A 84 -5.68 -30.55 -23.42
CA PRO A 84 -5.29 -31.95 -23.24
C PRO A 84 -4.81 -32.27 -21.81
N ALA A 85 -4.06 -31.38 -21.19
CA ALA A 85 -3.56 -31.57 -19.83
C ALA A 85 -4.69 -31.54 -18.78
N VAL A 86 -5.65 -30.63 -18.91
CA VAL A 86 -6.83 -30.56 -18.03
C VAL A 86 -7.69 -31.81 -18.21
N ARG A 87 -7.93 -32.28 -19.45
CA ARG A 87 -8.65 -33.53 -19.71
C ARG A 87 -8.02 -34.77 -19.05
N ARG A 88 -6.70 -34.79 -18.89
CA ARG A 88 -6.03 -35.85 -18.12
C ARG A 88 -6.43 -35.79 -16.66
N VAL A 89 -6.45 -34.60 -16.04
CA VAL A 89 -6.90 -34.43 -14.63
C VAL A 89 -8.36 -34.82 -14.49
N GLU A 90 -9.22 -34.48 -15.45
CA GLU A 90 -10.64 -34.93 -15.47
C GLU A 90 -10.74 -36.48 -15.53
N SER A 91 -9.91 -37.11 -16.33
CA SER A 91 -9.87 -38.60 -16.43
C SER A 91 -9.45 -39.22 -15.08
N GLU A 92 -8.47 -38.62 -14.39
CA GLU A 92 -8.04 -39.08 -13.06
C GLU A 92 -9.13 -38.89 -12.02
N TYR A 93 -9.78 -37.73 -12.00
CA TYR A 93 -10.97 -37.49 -11.19
C TYR A 93 -12.06 -38.54 -11.39
N ALA A 94 -12.35 -38.88 -12.66
CA ALA A 94 -13.38 -39.87 -12.99
C ALA A 94 -13.03 -41.28 -12.52
N LYS A 95 -11.75 -41.68 -12.59
CA LYS A 95 -11.22 -43.00 -12.21
C LYS A 95 -11.02 -43.17 -10.71
N THR A 96 -10.86 -42.07 -9.97
CA THR A 96 -10.57 -42.08 -8.53
C THR A 96 -11.79 -42.61 -7.74
N SER A 97 -11.58 -43.67 -6.98
CA SER A 97 -12.56 -44.26 -6.05
C SER A 97 -12.45 -43.71 -4.62
N ASP A 98 -11.27 -43.19 -4.23
CA ASP A 98 -11.05 -42.54 -2.94
C ASP A 98 -11.81 -41.22 -2.89
N LYS A 99 -12.75 -41.09 -1.96
CA LYS A 99 -13.64 -39.93 -1.88
C LYS A 99 -12.91 -38.64 -1.52
N ALA A 100 -11.91 -38.69 -0.63
CA ALA A 100 -11.17 -37.51 -0.20
C ALA A 100 -10.27 -37.01 -1.34
N LEU A 101 -9.55 -37.89 -2.01
CA LEU A 101 -8.76 -37.57 -3.18
C LEU A 101 -9.65 -37.02 -4.32
N LYS A 102 -10.84 -37.60 -4.52
CA LYS A 102 -11.80 -37.13 -5.52
C LYS A 102 -12.28 -35.71 -5.23
N ALA A 103 -12.52 -35.36 -3.97
CA ALA A 103 -12.90 -34.00 -3.55
C ALA A 103 -11.77 -33.00 -3.80
N VAL A 104 -10.52 -33.38 -3.53
CA VAL A 104 -9.33 -32.54 -3.83
C VAL A 104 -9.17 -32.34 -5.35
N TYR A 105 -9.34 -33.39 -6.18
CA TYR A 105 -9.37 -33.24 -7.62
C TYR A 105 -10.47 -32.28 -8.09
N ALA A 106 -11.66 -32.39 -7.53
CA ALA A 106 -12.78 -31.50 -7.87
C ALA A 106 -12.46 -30.03 -7.51
N ALA A 107 -11.87 -29.77 -6.34
CA ALA A 107 -11.46 -28.43 -5.94
C ALA A 107 -10.38 -27.85 -6.89
N VAL A 108 -9.43 -28.67 -7.31
CA VAL A 108 -8.42 -28.29 -8.29
C VAL A 108 -9.03 -27.99 -9.65
N LEU A 109 -9.91 -28.86 -10.17
CA LEU A 109 -10.59 -28.64 -11.44
C LEU A 109 -11.47 -27.37 -11.39
N TYR A 110 -12.19 -27.16 -10.28
CA TYR A 110 -12.89 -25.90 -10.05
C TYR A 110 -11.97 -24.69 -10.23
N LYS A 111 -10.81 -24.69 -9.58
CA LYS A 111 -9.85 -23.56 -9.71
C LYS A 111 -9.38 -23.39 -11.14
N ILE A 112 -9.00 -24.47 -11.81
CA ILE A 112 -8.54 -24.43 -13.21
C ILE A 112 -9.61 -23.83 -14.11
N TYR A 113 -10.85 -24.32 -14.04
CA TYR A 113 -11.95 -23.81 -14.84
C TYR A 113 -12.36 -22.38 -14.49
N ASN A 114 -12.28 -22.00 -13.22
CA ASN A 114 -12.55 -20.63 -12.77
C ASN A 114 -11.50 -19.62 -13.25
N MET A 115 -10.22 -20.03 -13.36
CA MET A 115 -9.13 -19.14 -13.77
C MET A 115 -8.88 -19.14 -15.29
N GLU A 116 -8.99 -20.31 -15.94
CA GLU A 116 -8.61 -20.51 -17.32
C GLU A 116 -9.81 -20.86 -18.23
N GLY A 117 -11.03 -20.74 -17.74
CA GLY A 117 -12.24 -21.19 -18.44
C GLY A 117 -12.39 -20.61 -19.83
N ASN A 118 -12.13 -19.33 -20.01
CA ASN A 118 -12.18 -18.64 -21.32
C ASN A 118 -11.16 -19.21 -22.33
N ARG A 119 -10.00 -19.67 -21.86
CA ARG A 119 -8.97 -20.30 -22.71
C ARG A 119 -9.29 -21.75 -23.02
N LEU A 120 -9.94 -22.44 -22.09
CA LEU A 120 -10.30 -23.86 -22.25
C LEU A 120 -11.53 -24.09 -23.16
N HIS A 121 -12.40 -23.08 -23.26
CA HIS A 121 -13.65 -23.14 -24.00
C HIS A 121 -13.86 -21.85 -24.82
N ALA A 122 -12.88 -21.45 -25.61
CA ALA A 122 -12.94 -20.24 -26.44
C ALA A 122 -14.19 -20.21 -27.36
N ASP A 123 -14.72 -21.40 -27.75
CA ASP A 123 -15.87 -21.53 -28.65
C ASP A 123 -17.20 -21.77 -27.90
N ASN A 124 -17.19 -21.88 -26.55
CA ASN A 124 -18.39 -22.20 -25.77
C ASN A 124 -18.30 -21.68 -24.33
N GLU A 125 -18.61 -20.38 -24.14
CA GLU A 125 -18.62 -19.72 -22.82
C GLU A 125 -19.49 -20.43 -21.78
N LYS A 126 -20.66 -20.95 -22.17
CA LYS A 126 -21.56 -21.65 -21.23
C LYS A 126 -21.02 -23.03 -20.80
N GLY A 127 -20.10 -23.60 -21.55
CA GLY A 127 -19.48 -24.89 -21.22
C GLY A 127 -18.56 -24.85 -20.02
N HIS A 128 -17.77 -23.79 -19.88
CA HIS A 128 -16.84 -23.68 -18.74
C HIS A 128 -17.57 -23.28 -17.43
N GLU A 129 -18.62 -22.46 -17.51
CA GLU A 129 -19.43 -22.11 -16.33
C GLU A 129 -20.11 -23.35 -15.74
N ALA A 130 -20.66 -24.21 -16.60
CA ALA A 130 -21.29 -25.49 -16.18
C ALA A 130 -20.24 -26.39 -15.49
N LYS A 131 -19.03 -26.52 -16.05
CA LYS A 131 -17.92 -27.29 -15.46
C LYS A 131 -17.45 -26.71 -14.15
N THR A 132 -17.30 -25.40 -14.06
CA THR A 132 -16.95 -24.69 -12.83
C THR A 132 -17.97 -24.98 -11.73
N ALA A 133 -19.27 -24.88 -12.03
CA ALA A 133 -20.33 -25.16 -11.08
C ALA A 133 -20.39 -26.67 -10.67
N GLU A 134 -20.18 -27.58 -11.63
CA GLU A 134 -20.11 -29.02 -11.38
C GLU A 134 -19.00 -29.37 -10.39
N TYR A 135 -17.75 -28.92 -10.67
CA TYR A 135 -16.62 -29.23 -9.83
C TYR A 135 -16.67 -28.51 -8.49
N ARG A 136 -17.17 -27.28 -8.44
CA ARG A 136 -17.43 -26.58 -7.18
C ARG A 136 -18.33 -27.37 -6.25
N LYS A 137 -19.46 -27.88 -6.78
CA LYS A 137 -20.41 -28.71 -6.02
C LYS A 137 -19.77 -30.05 -5.62
N ALA A 138 -19.07 -30.70 -6.55
CA ALA A 138 -18.44 -31.99 -6.29
C ALA A 138 -17.35 -31.95 -5.22
N ALA A 139 -16.62 -30.83 -5.11
CA ALA A 139 -15.54 -30.66 -4.14
C ALA A 139 -16.02 -30.79 -2.68
N ILE A 140 -17.26 -30.38 -2.38
CA ILE A 140 -17.81 -30.38 -1.01
C ILE A 140 -18.97 -31.35 -0.83
N ALA A 141 -19.15 -32.32 -1.74
CA ALA A 141 -20.32 -33.20 -1.76
C ALA A 141 -20.46 -34.10 -0.51
N ASP A 142 -19.36 -34.46 0.15
CA ASP A 142 -19.35 -35.30 1.36
C ASP A 142 -18.67 -34.53 2.53
N VAL A 143 -19.43 -33.58 3.08
CA VAL A 143 -18.99 -32.68 4.15
C VAL A 143 -18.52 -33.44 5.41
N ASP A 144 -19.26 -34.49 5.79
CA ASP A 144 -18.94 -35.30 6.97
C ASP A 144 -17.61 -36.07 6.81
N MET A 145 -17.32 -36.57 5.63
CA MET A 145 -16.04 -37.22 5.32
C MET A 145 -14.91 -36.20 5.34
N LEU A 146 -15.10 -35.04 4.68
CA LEU A 146 -14.09 -34.00 4.61
C LEU A 146 -13.71 -33.43 5.99
N GLY A 147 -14.69 -33.21 6.86
CA GLY A 147 -14.46 -32.74 8.23
C GLY A 147 -13.75 -33.74 9.15
N LYS A 148 -13.73 -35.03 8.78
CA LYS A 148 -12.99 -36.09 9.48
C LYS A 148 -11.63 -36.40 8.86
N THR A 149 -11.37 -35.94 7.64
CA THR A 149 -10.13 -36.17 6.91
C THR A 149 -9.12 -35.08 7.24
N LYS A 150 -7.88 -35.45 7.60
CA LYS A 150 -6.81 -34.49 7.84
C LYS A 150 -6.26 -33.93 6.54
N ALA A 151 -6.17 -32.61 6.45
CA ALA A 151 -5.60 -31.89 5.31
C ALA A 151 -4.15 -32.26 5.04
N GLY A 152 -3.34 -32.49 6.11
CA GLY A 152 -1.94 -32.90 6.03
C GLY A 152 -1.69 -34.19 5.24
N THR A 153 -2.72 -35.06 5.08
CA THR A 153 -2.63 -36.23 4.20
C THR A 153 -2.33 -35.87 2.74
N PHE A 154 -2.68 -34.67 2.33
CA PHE A 154 -2.52 -34.16 0.97
C PHE A 154 -1.38 -33.15 0.83
N GLU A 155 -0.48 -33.03 1.81
CA GLU A 155 0.73 -32.23 1.66
C GLU A 155 1.66 -32.81 0.57
N PRO A 156 2.32 -31.96 -0.20
CA PRO A 156 2.37 -30.50 -0.18
C PRO A 156 1.38 -29.82 -1.14
N MET A 157 0.38 -30.53 -1.66
CA MET A 157 -0.66 -29.94 -2.51
C MET A 157 -1.62 -29.09 -1.70
N VAL A 158 -2.05 -29.61 -0.58
CA VAL A 158 -2.88 -28.93 0.40
C VAL A 158 -1.99 -28.46 1.55
N VAL A 159 -2.04 -27.16 1.85
CA VAL A 159 -1.31 -26.56 2.96
C VAL A 159 -2.33 -26.01 3.94
N GLU A 160 -2.15 -26.34 5.22
CA GLU A 160 -2.99 -25.81 6.28
C GLU A 160 -2.84 -24.27 6.36
N GLY A 161 -3.97 -23.59 6.41
CA GLY A 161 -4.02 -22.12 6.51
C GLY A 161 -3.76 -21.62 7.93
N THR A 162 -3.69 -20.30 8.08
CA THR A 162 -3.64 -19.64 9.37
C THR A 162 -4.86 -20.04 10.20
N ASN A 163 -4.64 -20.33 11.49
CA ASN A 163 -5.68 -20.81 12.41
C ASN A 163 -6.28 -22.20 12.06
N ALA A 164 -5.56 -23.05 11.33
CA ALA A 164 -5.99 -24.43 11.04
C ALA A 164 -6.37 -25.24 12.30
N ASN A 165 -5.77 -24.91 13.44
CA ASN A 165 -6.08 -25.51 14.74
C ASN A 165 -7.54 -25.27 15.18
N ILE A 166 -8.18 -24.16 14.77
CA ILE A 166 -9.60 -23.88 15.06
C ILE A 166 -10.49 -24.92 14.38
N PHE A 167 -10.10 -25.32 13.18
CA PHE A 167 -10.81 -26.32 12.35
C PHE A 167 -10.31 -27.75 12.59
N GLY A 168 -9.34 -27.93 13.48
CA GLY A 168 -8.72 -29.24 13.75
C GLY A 168 -7.85 -29.77 12.61
N GLY A 169 -7.40 -28.93 11.69
CA GLY A 169 -6.58 -29.29 10.52
C GLY A 169 -7.34 -30.23 9.56
N ASP A 170 -8.63 -30.03 9.38
CA ASP A 170 -9.45 -30.86 8.49
C ASP A 170 -9.41 -30.39 7.02
N LEU A 171 -9.81 -31.30 6.14
CA LEU A 171 -9.84 -31.04 4.70
C LEU A 171 -11.04 -30.16 4.30
N LEU A 172 -12.13 -30.18 5.08
CA LEU A 172 -13.34 -29.40 4.82
C LEU A 172 -13.03 -27.89 4.80
N SER A 173 -12.32 -27.39 5.83
CA SER A 173 -11.97 -25.98 5.95
C SER A 173 -11.11 -25.51 4.77
N VAL A 174 -10.18 -26.34 4.31
CA VAL A 174 -9.34 -26.02 3.16
C VAL A 174 -10.18 -25.95 1.87
N ILE A 175 -10.96 -27.00 1.58
CA ILE A 175 -11.77 -27.04 0.36
C ILE A 175 -12.85 -25.95 0.35
N ALA A 176 -13.49 -25.67 1.47
CA ALA A 176 -14.48 -24.61 1.58
C ALA A 176 -13.89 -23.22 1.30
N ASN A 177 -12.69 -22.94 1.83
CA ASN A 177 -11.95 -21.70 1.55
C ASN A 177 -11.58 -21.58 0.06
N GLU A 178 -11.12 -22.69 -0.55
CA GLU A 178 -10.71 -22.71 -1.96
C GLU A 178 -11.89 -22.55 -2.94
N THR A 179 -13.06 -23.02 -2.55
CA THR A 179 -14.26 -23.00 -3.39
C THR A 179 -15.28 -21.93 -3.02
N GLY A 180 -15.06 -21.19 -1.94
CA GLY A 180 -15.98 -20.18 -1.43
C GLY A 180 -17.32 -20.76 -0.96
N GLN A 181 -17.35 -21.98 -0.43
CA GLN A 181 -18.57 -22.67 0.01
C GLN A 181 -18.66 -22.74 1.53
N TYR A 182 -19.00 -21.62 2.14
CA TYR A 182 -18.95 -21.47 3.60
C TYR A 182 -20.21 -21.92 4.33
N LEU A 183 -21.39 -21.99 3.68
CA LEU A 183 -22.61 -22.46 4.33
C LEU A 183 -22.51 -23.95 4.74
N PRO A 184 -22.13 -24.89 3.87
CA PRO A 184 -21.96 -26.30 4.27
C PRO A 184 -20.89 -26.47 5.36
N MET A 185 -19.84 -25.68 5.32
CA MET A 185 -18.78 -25.64 6.34
C MET A 185 -19.35 -25.18 7.69
N PHE A 186 -20.14 -24.11 7.71
CA PHE A 186 -20.81 -23.61 8.91
C PHE A 186 -21.77 -24.66 9.52
N GLU A 187 -22.63 -25.24 8.68
CA GLU A 187 -23.59 -26.27 9.11
C GLU A 187 -22.91 -27.48 9.75
N TYR A 188 -21.80 -27.94 9.15
CA TYR A 188 -21.00 -29.04 9.71
C TYR A 188 -20.45 -28.71 11.10
N TYR A 189 -19.77 -27.56 11.27
CA TYR A 189 -19.18 -27.22 12.58
C TYR A 189 -20.23 -26.91 13.63
N ASN A 190 -21.36 -26.32 13.23
CA ASN A 190 -22.48 -26.09 14.13
C ASN A 190 -23.04 -27.43 14.64
N LYS A 191 -23.27 -28.42 13.75
CA LYS A 191 -23.74 -29.75 14.07
C LYS A 191 -22.75 -30.56 14.90
N SER A 192 -21.45 -30.43 14.60
CA SER A 192 -20.37 -31.15 15.33
C SER A 192 -20.02 -30.54 16.69
N GLY A 193 -20.59 -29.38 17.04
CA GLY A 193 -20.34 -28.68 18.31
C GLY A 193 -19.01 -27.91 18.35
N ASN A 194 -18.27 -27.79 17.24
CA ASN A 194 -17.08 -26.95 17.18
C ASN A 194 -17.49 -25.49 16.99
N ARG A 195 -17.94 -24.84 18.07
CA ARG A 195 -18.44 -23.48 18.06
C ARG A 195 -17.42 -22.45 17.57
N ARG A 196 -16.11 -22.66 17.83
CA ARG A 196 -15.06 -21.75 17.36
C ARG A 196 -14.95 -21.78 15.83
N ALA A 197 -14.93 -22.97 15.24
CA ALA A 197 -14.92 -23.14 13.79
C ALA A 197 -16.24 -22.63 13.14
N ALA A 198 -17.37 -22.88 13.78
CA ALA A 198 -18.67 -22.36 13.33
C ALA A 198 -18.72 -20.84 13.30
N CYS A 199 -18.15 -20.16 14.30
CA CYS A 199 -18.05 -18.69 14.33
C CYS A 199 -17.26 -18.14 13.12
N ILE A 200 -16.08 -18.69 12.83
CA ILE A 200 -15.28 -18.27 11.68
C ILE A 200 -15.96 -18.61 10.36
N ALA A 201 -16.60 -19.79 10.26
CA ALA A 201 -17.36 -20.16 9.06
C ALA A 201 -18.55 -19.23 8.83
N ALA A 202 -19.27 -18.82 9.89
CA ALA A 202 -20.34 -17.83 9.80
C ALA A 202 -19.84 -16.46 9.34
N LEU A 203 -18.71 -16.00 9.86
CA LEU A 203 -18.06 -14.77 9.39
C LEU A 203 -17.77 -14.84 7.89
N LYS A 204 -17.13 -15.93 7.44
CA LYS A 204 -16.83 -16.15 6.02
C LYS A 204 -18.06 -16.19 5.15
N TYR A 205 -19.12 -16.83 5.62
CA TYR A 205 -20.41 -16.86 4.94
C TYR A 205 -20.98 -15.44 4.79
N VAL A 206 -20.99 -14.63 5.86
CA VAL A 206 -21.44 -13.23 5.80
C VAL A 206 -20.61 -12.42 4.81
N GLN A 207 -19.28 -12.55 4.83
CA GLN A 207 -18.37 -11.84 3.91
C GLN A 207 -18.63 -12.19 2.43
N THR A 208 -19.14 -13.38 2.13
CA THR A 208 -19.36 -13.86 0.77
C THR A 208 -20.78 -13.58 0.28
N GLU A 209 -21.78 -13.79 1.13
CA GLU A 209 -23.20 -13.79 0.70
C GLU A 209 -23.92 -12.47 1.00
N VAL A 210 -23.45 -11.70 1.97
CA VAL A 210 -24.07 -10.41 2.29
C VAL A 210 -23.30 -9.29 1.63
N LYS A 211 -23.94 -8.64 0.64
CA LYS A 211 -23.31 -7.55 -0.10
C LYS A 211 -23.06 -6.34 0.81
N GLU A 212 -21.81 -5.95 0.92
CA GLU A 212 -21.43 -4.70 1.55
C GLU A 212 -21.55 -3.54 0.55
N GLU A 213 -22.28 -2.48 0.94
CA GLU A 213 -22.46 -1.28 0.11
C GLU A 213 -21.91 -0.06 0.85
N ALA A 214 -20.61 0.20 0.65
CA ALA A 214 -19.89 1.28 1.27
C ALA A 214 -20.55 2.65 1.01
N GLY A 215 -20.71 3.46 2.05
CA GLY A 215 -21.28 4.82 1.96
C GLY A 215 -22.79 4.86 1.66
N LYS A 216 -23.49 3.72 1.59
CA LYS A 216 -24.93 3.68 1.29
C LYS A 216 -25.79 3.78 2.54
N TYR A 217 -25.45 3.07 3.58
CA TYR A 217 -26.25 2.96 4.79
C TYR A 217 -25.56 3.58 6.02
N ALA A 218 -26.36 4.11 6.95
CA ALA A 218 -25.90 4.34 8.31
C ALA A 218 -25.68 3.01 9.04
N VAL A 219 -24.83 2.97 10.06
CA VAL A 219 -24.45 1.73 10.79
C VAL A 219 -25.64 0.86 11.14
N LYS A 220 -26.67 1.43 11.80
CA LYS A 220 -27.87 0.73 12.26
C LYS A 220 -28.78 0.21 11.12
N LYS A 221 -28.55 0.65 9.89
CA LYS A 221 -29.34 0.28 8.70
C LYS A 221 -28.57 -0.59 7.72
N SER A 222 -27.29 -0.85 7.96
CA SER A 222 -26.45 -1.68 7.10
C SER A 222 -26.78 -3.15 7.28
N PRO A 223 -27.26 -3.86 6.22
CA PRO A 223 -27.50 -5.30 6.29
C PRO A 223 -26.25 -6.10 6.64
N TYR A 224 -25.09 -5.64 6.16
CA TYR A 224 -23.81 -6.29 6.42
C TYR A 224 -23.40 -6.17 7.90
N VAL A 225 -23.50 -4.97 8.49
CA VAL A 225 -23.24 -4.76 9.92
C VAL A 225 -24.22 -5.55 10.78
N PHE A 226 -25.50 -5.58 10.42
CA PHE A 226 -26.51 -6.34 11.13
C PHE A 226 -26.21 -7.86 11.11
N ALA A 227 -25.78 -8.39 9.98
CA ALA A 227 -25.37 -9.81 9.88
C ALA A 227 -24.16 -10.11 10.79
N LEU A 228 -23.16 -9.22 10.81
CA LEU A 228 -22.00 -9.35 11.72
C LEU A 228 -22.41 -9.25 13.20
N ASP A 229 -23.29 -8.31 13.54
CA ASP A 229 -23.83 -8.17 14.91
C ASP A 229 -24.59 -9.44 15.34
N SER A 230 -25.29 -10.10 14.42
CA SER A 230 -25.97 -11.38 14.68
C SER A 230 -24.96 -12.51 14.99
N VAL A 231 -23.85 -12.58 14.26
CA VAL A 231 -22.77 -13.54 14.55
C VAL A 231 -22.12 -13.23 15.89
N LEU A 232 -21.81 -11.96 16.17
CA LEU A 232 -21.26 -11.53 17.47
C LEU A 232 -22.18 -11.89 18.63
N HIS A 233 -23.50 -11.75 18.47
CA HIS A 233 -24.47 -12.10 19.52
C HIS A 233 -24.42 -13.59 19.86
N VAL A 234 -24.38 -14.47 18.84
CA VAL A 234 -24.38 -15.94 19.01
C VAL A 234 -23.07 -16.46 19.63
N TYR A 235 -21.94 -15.84 19.28
CA TYR A 235 -20.60 -16.33 19.65
C TYR A 235 -19.86 -15.39 20.62
N ALA A 236 -20.57 -14.50 21.30
CA ALA A 236 -20.00 -13.47 22.16
C ALA A 236 -19.10 -13.99 23.29
N ASP A 237 -19.32 -15.21 23.72
CA ASP A 237 -18.56 -15.91 24.78
C ASP A 237 -17.25 -16.53 24.30
N LEU A 238 -16.96 -16.49 22.99
CA LEU A 238 -15.78 -17.10 22.41
C LEU A 238 -14.72 -16.03 22.08
N ASP A 239 -13.46 -16.37 22.28
CA ASP A 239 -12.32 -15.53 21.94
C ASP A 239 -12.23 -15.22 20.43
N VAL A 240 -12.53 -16.20 19.57
CA VAL A 240 -12.53 -16.07 18.10
C VAL A 240 -13.57 -15.08 17.58
N ALA A 241 -14.58 -14.69 18.38
CA ALA A 241 -15.52 -13.65 18.02
C ALA A 241 -14.82 -12.28 17.87
N GLY A 242 -13.61 -12.14 18.40
CA GLY A 242 -12.73 -11.03 18.12
C GLY A 242 -12.46 -10.80 16.63
N GLU A 243 -12.36 -11.86 15.83
CA GLU A 243 -12.22 -11.74 14.36
C GLU A 243 -13.46 -11.09 13.72
N VAL A 244 -14.65 -11.48 14.18
CA VAL A 244 -15.91 -10.89 13.75
C VAL A 244 -16.01 -9.42 14.18
N ALA A 245 -15.54 -9.10 15.39
CA ALA A 245 -15.50 -7.73 15.88
C ALA A 245 -14.58 -6.83 15.05
N ILE A 246 -13.44 -7.33 14.61
CA ILE A 246 -12.53 -6.61 13.70
C ILE A 246 -13.24 -6.29 12.38
N GLU A 247 -13.86 -7.29 11.74
CA GLU A 247 -14.62 -7.10 10.49
C GLU A 247 -15.78 -6.11 10.69
N ARG A 248 -16.51 -6.25 11.79
CA ARG A 248 -17.62 -5.36 12.13
C ARG A 248 -17.17 -3.90 12.30
N TYR A 249 -16.01 -3.68 12.93
CA TYR A 249 -15.42 -2.35 13.01
C TYR A 249 -15.07 -1.80 11.61
N GLN A 250 -14.44 -2.61 10.78
CA GLN A 250 -14.11 -2.21 9.41
C GLN A 250 -15.37 -1.87 8.60
N ALA A 251 -16.40 -2.72 8.67
CA ALA A 251 -17.69 -2.47 8.02
C ALA A 251 -18.35 -1.17 8.52
N MET A 252 -18.32 -0.92 9.83
CA MET A 252 -18.81 0.31 10.43
C MET A 252 -18.10 1.54 9.85
N THR A 253 -16.78 1.50 9.67
CA THR A 253 -16.03 2.65 9.15
C THR A 253 -16.39 3.01 7.71
N ARG A 254 -16.98 2.07 6.98
CA ARG A 254 -17.45 2.25 5.59
C ARG A 254 -18.93 2.69 5.50
N CYS A 255 -19.63 2.77 6.62
CA CYS A 255 -21.00 3.28 6.67
C CYS A 255 -21.06 4.82 6.60
N LYS A 256 -22.26 5.37 6.30
CA LYS A 256 -22.52 6.82 6.39
C LYS A 256 -22.55 7.30 7.83
N ASP A 257 -22.20 8.55 8.02
CA ASP A 257 -22.46 9.34 9.23
C ASP A 257 -21.95 8.67 10.52
N VAL A 258 -20.79 8.01 10.43
CA VAL A 258 -20.16 7.37 11.59
C VAL A 258 -19.32 8.38 12.34
N SER A 259 -19.71 8.70 13.55
CA SER A 259 -18.92 9.58 14.42
C SER A 259 -17.63 8.89 14.88
N VAL A 260 -16.66 9.69 15.29
CA VAL A 260 -15.42 9.16 15.88
C VAL A 260 -15.70 8.54 17.24
N GLU A 261 -16.63 9.11 17.99
CA GLU A 261 -17.11 8.63 19.29
C GLU A 261 -17.73 7.23 19.17
N ASP A 262 -18.58 6.98 18.15
CA ASP A 262 -19.15 5.65 17.90
C ASP A 262 -18.06 4.62 17.60
N ARG A 263 -17.04 5.02 16.82
CA ARG A 263 -15.89 4.15 16.48
C ARG A 263 -15.09 3.79 17.73
N ILE A 264 -14.77 4.77 18.57
CA ILE A 264 -14.02 4.56 19.81
C ILE A 264 -14.84 3.75 20.79
N GLY A 265 -16.14 4.04 20.95
CA GLY A 265 -17.04 3.27 21.79
C GLY A 265 -17.08 1.79 21.40
N PHE A 266 -17.14 1.49 20.08
CA PHE A 266 -17.08 0.11 19.64
C PHE A 266 -15.70 -0.54 19.84
N ILE A 267 -14.61 0.20 19.61
CA ILE A 267 -13.24 -0.32 19.86
C ILE A 267 -13.10 -0.71 21.34
N HIS A 268 -13.50 0.16 22.27
CA HIS A 268 -13.42 -0.13 23.68
C HIS A 268 -14.25 -1.35 24.06
N TYR A 269 -15.48 -1.45 23.58
CA TYR A 269 -16.32 -2.63 23.77
C TYR A 269 -15.66 -3.92 23.27
N ALA A 270 -15.09 -3.89 22.05
CA ALA A 270 -14.46 -5.05 21.46
C ALA A 270 -13.15 -5.45 22.17
N LEU A 271 -12.36 -4.47 22.60
CA LEU A 271 -11.11 -4.71 23.33
C LEU A 271 -11.37 -5.23 24.75
N ASP A 272 -12.40 -4.72 25.44
CA ASP A 272 -12.81 -5.22 26.76
C ASP A 272 -13.24 -6.69 26.68
N LYS A 273 -13.99 -7.04 25.64
CA LYS A 273 -14.60 -8.37 25.52
C LYS A 273 -13.69 -9.42 24.90
N TRP A 274 -12.91 -9.06 23.86
CA TRP A 274 -12.08 -9.99 23.09
C TRP A 274 -10.63 -9.52 22.94
N GLY A 275 -10.15 -8.66 23.85
CA GLY A 275 -8.84 -8.02 23.74
C GLY A 275 -7.65 -8.98 23.61
N GLU A 276 -7.78 -10.20 24.12
CA GLU A 276 -6.74 -11.25 24.01
C GLU A 276 -6.68 -11.94 22.64
N TRP A 277 -7.66 -11.70 21.76
CA TRP A 277 -7.63 -12.27 20.42
C TRP A 277 -6.46 -11.71 19.62
N GLN A 278 -5.74 -12.57 18.90
CA GLN A 278 -4.48 -12.26 18.20
C GLN A 278 -4.58 -11.09 17.20
N GLY A 279 -5.74 -10.87 16.59
CA GLY A 279 -5.99 -9.81 15.62
C GLY A 279 -6.26 -8.43 16.22
N MET A 280 -6.50 -8.32 17.54
CA MET A 280 -6.94 -7.08 18.21
C MET A 280 -5.93 -5.92 18.16
N GLY A 281 -4.69 -6.19 17.78
CA GLY A 281 -3.72 -5.13 17.50
C GLY A 281 -4.20 -4.10 16.47
N GLN A 282 -5.07 -4.51 15.52
CA GLN A 282 -5.68 -3.61 14.55
C GLN A 282 -6.60 -2.58 15.21
N LEU A 283 -7.42 -2.99 16.17
CA LEU A 283 -8.30 -2.08 16.90
C LEU A 283 -7.52 -1.16 17.84
N ARG A 284 -6.49 -1.66 18.54
CA ARG A 284 -5.58 -0.82 19.34
C ARG A 284 -4.88 0.23 18.50
N GLN A 285 -4.45 -0.12 17.29
CA GLN A 285 -3.84 0.84 16.36
C GLN A 285 -4.87 1.86 15.86
N ALA A 286 -6.09 1.42 15.55
CA ALA A 286 -7.18 2.32 15.15
C ALA A 286 -7.54 3.32 16.27
N GLU A 287 -7.61 2.86 17.53
CA GLU A 287 -7.81 3.72 18.69
C GLU A 287 -6.71 4.79 18.79
N LYS A 288 -5.44 4.35 18.73
CA LYS A 288 -4.29 5.24 18.77
C LYS A 288 -4.34 6.31 17.68
N GLU A 289 -4.72 5.92 16.45
CA GLU A 289 -4.86 6.87 15.34
C GLU A 289 -6.03 7.84 15.53
N LEU A 290 -7.15 7.41 16.11
CA LEU A 290 -8.29 8.25 16.38
C LEU A 290 -8.07 9.22 17.55
N THR A 291 -7.32 8.80 18.56
CA THR A 291 -7.04 9.61 19.76
C THR A 291 -5.81 10.49 19.64
N ARG A 292 -4.97 10.26 18.63
CA ARG A 292 -3.75 11.03 18.41
C ARG A 292 -4.03 12.50 18.18
N SER A 293 -3.28 13.37 18.89
CA SER A 293 -3.20 14.79 18.54
C SER A 293 -2.51 14.96 17.21
N MET A 294 -3.07 15.78 16.32
CA MET A 294 -2.50 15.99 14.99
C MET A 294 -2.87 17.36 14.43
N PHE A 295 -2.02 17.87 13.56
CA PHE A 295 -2.29 19.00 12.68
C PHE A 295 -1.37 18.96 11.48
N THR A 296 -1.72 19.68 10.43
CA THR A 296 -0.82 20.05 9.33
C THR A 296 -0.90 21.55 9.11
N ALA A 297 0.20 22.16 8.66
CA ALA A 297 0.24 23.57 8.33
C ALA A 297 0.70 23.76 6.90
N GLU A 298 0.12 24.75 6.21
CA GLU A 298 0.41 25.05 4.82
C GLU A 298 0.54 26.55 4.61
N ILE A 299 1.59 26.96 3.92
CA ILE A 299 1.77 28.31 3.39
C ILE A 299 1.66 28.19 1.86
N ASP A 300 0.70 28.86 1.25
CA ASP A 300 0.37 28.73 -0.19
C ASP A 300 1.59 28.92 -1.12
N GLN A 301 2.50 29.83 -0.75
CA GLN A 301 3.73 30.08 -1.51
C GLN A 301 4.88 30.28 -0.56
N SER A 302 6.02 29.65 -0.85
CA SER A 302 7.24 29.81 -0.07
C SER A 302 7.93 31.18 -0.27
N VAL A 303 7.53 31.95 -1.29
CA VAL A 303 8.03 33.29 -1.58
C VAL A 303 6.94 34.31 -1.31
N LYS A 304 7.25 35.34 -0.54
CA LYS A 304 6.33 36.45 -0.18
C LYS A 304 6.99 37.78 -0.47
N ARG A 305 6.16 38.82 -0.66
CA ARG A 305 6.62 40.21 -0.77
C ARG A 305 6.86 40.81 0.60
N SER A 306 7.81 41.73 0.71
CA SER A 306 8.06 42.42 1.98
C SER A 306 6.86 43.27 2.39
N GLY A 307 6.56 43.32 3.68
CA GLY A 307 5.46 44.09 4.24
C GLY A 307 4.06 43.55 3.91
N ALA A 308 3.90 42.51 3.12
CA ALA A 308 2.62 41.94 2.79
C ALA A 308 2.17 40.93 3.87
N ASP A 309 0.93 41.09 4.34
CA ASP A 309 0.29 40.12 5.23
C ASP A 309 -0.04 38.83 4.46
N PHE A 310 0.02 37.71 5.15
CA PHE A 310 -0.39 36.42 4.58
C PHE A 310 -0.98 35.50 5.64
N TRP A 311 -1.55 34.37 5.21
CA TRP A 311 -2.18 33.41 6.10
C TRP A 311 -1.44 32.07 6.04
N VAL A 312 -1.27 31.44 7.22
CA VAL A 312 -0.84 30.07 7.37
C VAL A 312 -2.07 29.23 7.65
N LYS A 313 -2.42 28.32 6.75
CA LYS A 313 -3.56 27.43 6.90
C LYS A 313 -3.19 26.32 7.89
N LEU A 314 -4.05 26.10 8.87
CA LEU A 314 -3.97 25.01 9.82
C LEU A 314 -5.03 23.98 9.46
N ASN A 315 -4.61 22.81 8.98
CA ASN A 315 -5.52 21.80 8.49
C ASN A 315 -5.52 20.58 9.42
N ARG A 316 -6.69 19.93 9.52
CA ARG A 316 -6.88 18.68 10.25
C ARG A 316 -6.43 18.75 11.70
N VAL A 317 -6.67 19.89 12.36
CA VAL A 317 -6.36 20.06 13.78
C VAL A 317 -7.31 19.22 14.61
N ARG A 318 -6.78 18.35 15.44
CA ARG A 318 -7.53 17.43 16.30
C ARG A 318 -6.78 17.15 17.59
N ASN A 319 -7.47 17.14 18.72
CA ASN A 319 -6.93 16.86 20.07
C ASN A 319 -5.70 17.74 20.40
N VAL A 320 -5.75 19.00 20.03
CA VAL A 320 -4.73 20.02 20.28
C VAL A 320 -5.40 21.15 21.05
N GLU A 321 -4.77 21.60 22.12
CA GLU A 321 -5.25 22.75 22.91
C GLU A 321 -4.84 24.07 22.25
N THR A 322 -3.56 24.16 21.87
CA THR A 322 -3.00 25.35 21.22
C THR A 322 -1.97 24.98 20.15
N LEU A 323 -1.89 25.80 19.12
CA LEU A 323 -0.79 25.81 18.17
C LEU A 323 -0.06 27.14 18.28
N THR A 324 1.22 27.10 18.65
CA THR A 324 2.08 28.28 18.71
C THR A 324 2.98 28.31 17.50
N MET A 325 2.90 29.37 16.72
CA MET A 325 3.72 29.65 15.56
C MET A 325 4.78 30.68 15.91
N ASN A 326 6.04 30.32 15.74
CA ASN A 326 7.20 31.20 15.85
C ASN A 326 7.83 31.39 14.47
N ILE A 327 8.20 32.62 14.13
CA ILE A 327 8.82 32.98 12.86
C ILE A 327 10.19 33.56 13.18
N TYR A 328 11.24 32.82 12.82
CA TYR A 328 12.62 33.19 13.06
C TYR A 328 13.31 33.67 11.79
N LYS A 329 13.99 34.81 11.84
CA LYS A 329 14.90 35.21 10.75
C LYS A 329 16.10 34.28 10.71
N VAL A 330 16.52 33.88 9.50
CA VAL A 330 17.66 33.00 9.30
C VAL A 330 18.67 33.74 8.43
N ASP A 331 19.91 33.76 8.87
CA ASP A 331 21.03 34.44 8.18
C ASP A 331 21.57 33.56 7.02
N VAL A 332 20.73 33.41 6.01
CA VAL A 332 21.02 32.76 4.72
C VAL A 332 20.42 33.59 3.59
N ASP A 333 20.84 33.32 2.37
CA ASP A 333 20.30 33.94 1.16
C ASP A 333 19.50 32.96 0.30
N GLY A 334 18.95 33.45 -0.80
CA GLY A 334 18.13 32.66 -1.74
C GLY A 334 18.96 31.86 -2.75
N SER A 335 20.29 31.92 -2.71
CA SER A 335 21.17 31.23 -3.68
C SER A 335 21.09 29.71 -3.63
N ARG A 336 20.57 29.16 -2.54
CA ARG A 336 20.44 27.74 -2.30
C ARG A 336 19.02 27.34 -1.83
N ASN A 337 18.48 26.29 -2.42
CA ASN A 337 17.28 25.65 -1.92
C ASN A 337 17.64 24.71 -0.76
N TYR A 338 17.27 25.08 0.45
CA TYR A 338 17.44 24.25 1.64
C TYR A 338 16.27 23.29 1.81
N MET A 339 16.57 22.03 2.08
CA MET A 339 15.56 20.99 2.34
C MET A 339 15.55 20.66 3.84
N LEU A 340 14.52 21.05 4.56
CA LEU A 340 14.39 20.79 6.02
C LEU A 340 14.35 19.31 6.38
N THR A 341 14.11 18.41 5.41
CA THR A 341 14.23 16.95 5.56
C THR A 341 15.67 16.45 5.49
N ASN A 342 16.59 17.26 5.00
CA ASN A 342 18.02 16.96 4.97
C ASN A 342 18.69 17.42 6.27
N ALA A 343 19.34 16.51 6.98
CA ALA A 343 19.94 16.79 8.28
C ALA A 343 21.04 17.88 8.24
N ASN A 344 21.83 17.95 7.15
CA ASN A 344 22.86 18.97 7.00
C ASN A 344 22.26 20.36 6.75
N ASP A 345 21.22 20.44 5.91
CA ASP A 345 20.53 21.70 5.66
C ASP A 345 19.83 22.18 6.93
N MET A 346 19.15 21.29 7.65
CA MET A 346 18.55 21.62 8.93
C MET A 346 19.58 22.15 9.93
N LYS A 347 20.75 21.52 10.02
CA LYS A 347 21.85 21.99 10.88
C LYS A 347 22.32 23.40 10.51
N VAL A 348 22.45 23.71 9.22
CA VAL A 348 22.82 25.07 8.74
C VAL A 348 21.73 26.07 9.15
N ILE A 349 20.46 25.77 8.87
CA ILE A 349 19.34 26.65 9.20
C ILE A 349 19.28 26.91 10.72
N MET A 350 19.36 25.88 11.54
CA MET A 350 19.30 26.03 13.01
C MET A 350 20.51 26.82 13.57
N SER A 351 21.70 26.66 12.98
CA SER A 351 22.92 27.39 13.42
C SER A 351 22.93 28.87 13.03
N ARG A 352 22.08 29.25 12.07
CA ARG A 352 22.00 30.65 11.55
C ARG A 352 20.65 31.30 11.85
N MET A 353 19.81 30.63 12.61
CA MET A 353 18.52 31.12 13.06
C MET A 353 18.72 32.18 14.17
N ALA A 354 17.92 33.24 14.13
CA ALA A 354 17.91 34.25 15.19
C ALA A 354 17.50 33.61 16.53
N GLU A 355 18.06 34.09 17.63
CA GLU A 355 17.78 33.61 18.98
C GLU A 355 16.30 33.82 19.37
N TYR A 356 15.74 34.95 18.95
CA TYR A 356 14.35 35.31 19.23
C TYR A 356 13.50 35.34 17.96
N PRO A 357 12.22 34.92 18.03
CA PRO A 357 11.32 34.99 16.89
C PRO A 357 10.98 36.45 16.53
N SER A 358 10.94 36.77 15.24
CA SER A 358 10.44 38.05 14.74
C SER A 358 8.95 38.24 15.01
N GLN A 359 8.18 37.14 15.00
CA GLN A 359 6.76 37.12 15.38
C GLN A 359 6.44 35.81 16.08
N THR A 360 5.52 35.89 17.07
CA THR A 360 4.89 34.75 17.73
C THR A 360 3.37 34.90 17.67
N LYS A 361 2.68 33.89 17.22
CA LYS A 361 1.21 33.84 17.13
C LYS A 361 0.70 32.52 17.71
N THR A 362 -0.46 32.56 18.37
CA THR A 362 -1.07 31.35 18.96
C THR A 362 -2.53 31.24 18.54
N ALA A 363 -2.89 30.07 17.99
CA ALA A 363 -4.28 29.65 17.78
C ALA A 363 -4.72 28.72 18.92
N LYS A 364 -5.96 28.90 19.42
CA LYS A 364 -6.51 28.13 20.54
C LYS A 364 -7.63 27.22 20.06
N PHE A 365 -7.57 25.96 20.45
CA PHE A 365 -8.52 24.90 20.10
C PHE A 365 -9.10 24.21 21.32
N GLY A 366 -8.73 24.65 22.53
CA GLY A 366 -9.29 24.14 23.77
C GLY A 366 -10.80 24.34 23.84
N GLY A 367 -11.52 23.33 24.35
CA GLY A 367 -12.99 23.36 24.46
C GLY A 367 -13.74 22.83 23.23
N LEU A 368 -13.06 22.41 22.19
CA LEU A 368 -13.68 21.67 21.09
C LEU A 368 -14.08 20.27 21.57
N PRO A 369 -15.14 19.67 21.00
CA PRO A 369 -15.49 18.28 21.26
C PRO A 369 -14.30 17.36 20.95
N ASN A 370 -14.13 16.33 21.77
CA ASN A 370 -13.09 15.32 21.55
C ASN A 370 -13.15 14.78 20.12
N TYR A 371 -11.97 14.56 19.53
CA TYR A 371 -11.78 13.98 18.20
C TYR A 371 -12.32 14.80 17.03
N GLN A 372 -12.93 15.95 17.25
CA GLN A 372 -13.35 16.83 16.17
C GLN A 372 -12.15 17.30 15.36
N ILE A 373 -12.26 17.21 14.03
CA ILE A 373 -11.28 17.76 13.10
C ILE A 373 -11.75 19.14 12.70
N VAL A 374 -10.91 20.14 12.93
CA VAL A 374 -11.18 21.53 12.52
C VAL A 374 -10.04 22.03 11.62
N ASN A 375 -10.38 23.01 10.79
CA ASN A 375 -9.43 23.79 10.02
C ASN A 375 -9.51 25.24 10.47
N ASP A 376 -8.38 25.92 10.49
CA ASP A 376 -8.26 27.32 10.90
C ASP A 376 -7.10 27.97 10.13
N SER A 377 -6.79 29.21 10.44
CA SER A 377 -5.63 29.89 9.86
C SER A 377 -5.07 30.92 10.84
N ILE A 378 -3.76 31.13 10.75
CA ILE A 378 -3.06 32.17 11.50
C ILE A 378 -2.62 33.28 10.54
N LYS A 379 -3.01 34.50 10.84
CA LYS A 379 -2.51 35.68 10.10
C LYS A 379 -1.09 35.98 10.52
N VAL A 380 -0.21 36.17 9.56
CA VAL A 380 1.12 36.69 9.71
C VAL A 380 1.18 38.12 9.23
N ASP A 381 1.66 39.02 10.05
CA ASP A 381 1.88 40.41 9.66
C ASP A 381 3.09 40.51 8.74
N GLY A 382 3.12 41.52 7.89
CA GLY A 382 4.16 41.69 6.89
C GLY A 382 5.60 41.61 7.45
N LEU A 383 6.42 40.76 6.86
CA LEU A 383 7.82 40.55 7.22
C LEU A 383 8.73 41.45 6.38
N GLN A 384 9.90 41.79 6.93
CA GLN A 384 10.97 42.44 6.16
C GLN A 384 11.66 41.43 5.22
N ARG A 385 12.41 41.93 4.23
CA ARG A 385 13.21 41.11 3.34
C ARG A 385 14.15 40.18 4.12
N GLY A 386 14.25 38.94 3.70
CA GLY A 386 15.07 37.93 4.35
C GLY A 386 14.52 36.51 4.21
N VAL A 387 15.24 35.54 4.73
CA VAL A 387 14.80 34.16 4.82
C VAL A 387 14.32 33.89 6.26
N TYR A 388 13.24 33.15 6.39
CA TYR A 388 12.63 32.87 7.69
C TYR A 388 12.34 31.38 7.84
N LEU A 389 12.49 30.87 9.07
CA LEU A 389 11.99 29.57 9.49
C LEU A 389 10.65 29.81 10.22
N VAL A 390 9.58 29.29 9.67
CA VAL A 390 8.29 29.21 10.35
C VAL A 390 8.24 27.87 11.07
N GLU A 391 8.10 27.90 12.38
CA GLU A 391 7.96 26.75 13.25
C GLU A 391 6.62 26.79 13.97
N ILE A 392 5.83 25.73 13.87
CA ILE A 392 4.53 25.59 14.53
C ILE A 392 4.58 24.37 15.42
N ALA A 393 4.39 24.56 16.71
CA ALA A 393 4.39 23.51 17.72
C ALA A 393 3.01 23.37 18.39
N SER A 394 2.62 22.16 18.68
CA SER A 394 1.37 21.86 19.38
C SER A 394 1.54 21.76 20.88
N ASN A 395 0.47 22.08 21.62
CA ASN A 395 0.29 21.70 23.00
C ASN A 395 -0.99 20.83 23.11
N PRO A 396 -0.90 19.59 23.65
CA PRO A 396 0.31 18.92 24.10
C PRO A 396 1.35 18.72 22.96
N ALA A 397 2.61 18.67 23.33
CA ALA A 397 3.76 18.59 22.40
C ALA A 397 3.81 17.23 21.71
N THR A 398 3.16 17.10 20.56
CA THR A 398 3.08 15.86 19.79
C THR A 398 3.74 15.94 18.43
N SER A 399 3.78 17.14 17.85
CA SER A 399 4.40 17.36 16.53
C SER A 399 4.84 18.81 16.39
N THR A 400 5.82 19.01 15.52
CA THR A 400 6.30 20.33 15.11
C THR A 400 6.34 20.36 13.59
N CYS A 401 5.71 21.38 13.01
CA CYS A 401 5.75 21.65 11.57
C CYS A 401 6.78 22.77 11.32
N ARG A 402 7.66 22.60 10.33
CA ARG A 402 8.65 23.59 9.95
C ARG A 402 8.59 23.85 8.45
N GLN A 403 8.68 25.13 8.07
CA GLN A 403 8.73 25.52 6.67
C GLN A 403 9.65 26.74 6.50
N LEU A 404 10.43 26.77 5.41
CA LEU A 404 11.18 27.96 5.04
C LEU A 404 10.31 28.90 4.23
N LEU A 405 10.53 30.19 4.43
CA LEU A 405 9.86 31.28 3.76
C LEU A 405 10.90 32.28 3.28
N TRP A 406 10.81 32.66 2.02
CA TRP A 406 11.66 33.68 1.41
C TRP A 406 10.85 34.95 1.20
N VAL A 407 11.29 36.06 1.75
CA VAL A 407 10.64 37.36 1.62
C VAL A 407 11.53 38.26 0.79
N SER A 408 11.10 38.49 -0.45
CA SER A 408 11.84 39.27 -1.45
C SER A 408 10.91 40.12 -2.29
N ASP A 409 11.38 41.28 -2.69
CA ASP A 409 10.68 42.17 -3.61
C ASP A 409 11.21 42.05 -5.04
N LEU A 410 12.10 41.12 -5.31
CA LEU A 410 12.63 40.86 -6.66
C LEU A 410 11.80 39.82 -7.38
N MET A 411 11.43 40.10 -8.61
CA MET A 411 10.83 39.17 -9.54
C MET A 411 11.67 39.15 -10.83
N THR A 412 12.07 37.96 -11.26
CA THR A 412 12.86 37.77 -12.48
C THR A 412 12.01 37.13 -13.55
N ILE A 413 11.85 37.80 -14.66
CA ILE A 413 11.17 37.31 -15.87
C ILE A 413 12.26 36.88 -16.85
N THR A 414 12.07 35.74 -17.50
CA THR A 414 13.02 35.19 -18.46
C THR A 414 12.41 35.02 -19.82
N GLN A 415 13.16 35.31 -20.87
CA GLN A 415 12.74 35.15 -22.26
C GLN A 415 13.88 34.54 -23.07
N SER A 416 13.60 33.44 -23.78
CA SER A 416 14.54 32.88 -24.74
C SER A 416 14.61 33.78 -26.00
N LEU A 417 15.84 34.09 -26.44
CA LEU A 417 16.10 34.85 -27.65
C LEU A 417 16.85 33.99 -28.68
N PRO A 418 16.86 34.34 -29.98
CA PRO A 418 17.70 33.70 -30.98
C PRO A 418 19.18 33.65 -30.56
N GLU A 419 19.98 32.83 -31.25
CA GLU A 419 21.43 32.70 -31.05
C GLU A 419 21.82 32.21 -29.65
N ASN A 420 21.01 31.33 -29.02
CA ASN A 420 21.25 30.82 -27.67
C ASN A 420 21.40 31.91 -26.60
N LYS A 421 20.62 32.97 -26.70
CA LYS A 421 20.58 34.02 -25.70
C LYS A 421 19.36 33.87 -24.77
N MET A 422 19.54 34.21 -23.50
CA MET A 422 18.50 34.32 -22.49
C MET A 422 18.44 35.79 -22.02
N ARG A 423 17.30 36.42 -22.17
CA ARG A 423 17.01 37.74 -21.61
C ARG A 423 16.42 37.56 -20.22
N PHE A 424 16.95 38.28 -19.27
CA PHE A 424 16.44 38.40 -17.90
C PHE A 424 15.92 39.84 -17.74
N VAL A 425 14.75 39.95 -17.14
CA VAL A 425 14.18 41.25 -16.76
C VAL A 425 13.87 41.18 -15.26
N VAL A 426 14.50 42.00 -14.46
CA VAL A 426 14.29 42.09 -13.03
C VAL A 426 13.41 43.28 -12.71
N VAL A 427 12.30 43.00 -12.05
CA VAL A 427 11.33 44.03 -11.63
C VAL A 427 11.05 43.94 -10.14
N ASN A 428 10.62 45.03 -9.56
CA ASN A 428 10.07 45.00 -8.21
C ASN A 428 8.68 44.29 -8.26
N ALA A 429 8.53 43.22 -7.47
CA ALA A 429 7.36 42.34 -7.48
C ALA A 429 6.03 43.04 -7.07
N THR A 430 6.13 44.22 -6.43
CA THR A 430 4.96 44.98 -5.99
C THR A 430 4.60 46.09 -6.98
N SER A 431 5.57 46.88 -7.44
CA SER A 431 5.31 48.04 -8.28
C SER A 431 5.45 47.72 -9.79
N GLY A 432 6.05 46.61 -10.17
CA GLY A 432 6.39 46.30 -11.56
C GLY A 432 7.53 47.15 -12.13
N GLN A 433 8.12 48.06 -11.33
CA GLN A 433 9.20 48.94 -11.81
C GLN A 433 10.50 48.14 -12.00
N PRO A 434 11.27 48.44 -13.05
CA PRO A 434 12.54 47.80 -13.31
C PRO A 434 13.55 48.04 -12.15
N VAL A 435 14.36 47.02 -11.87
CA VAL A 435 15.41 47.09 -10.83
C VAL A 435 16.77 47.11 -11.52
N GLY A 436 17.22 48.35 -11.85
CA GLY A 436 18.55 48.55 -12.43
C GLY A 436 19.67 48.17 -11.45
N GLY A 437 20.76 47.61 -11.97
CA GLY A 437 21.90 47.21 -11.18
C GLY A 437 21.71 45.90 -10.40
N ALA A 438 20.54 45.23 -10.52
CA ALA A 438 20.37 43.90 -9.97
C ALA A 438 21.40 42.93 -10.56
N LYS A 439 21.93 42.06 -9.72
CA LYS A 439 22.92 41.03 -10.09
C LYS A 439 22.22 39.67 -10.22
N ILE A 440 22.60 38.90 -11.25
CA ILE A 440 22.04 37.57 -11.50
C ILE A 440 23.24 36.61 -11.63
N ASN A 441 23.34 35.67 -10.71
CA ASN A 441 24.26 34.54 -10.84
C ASN A 441 23.59 33.50 -11.71
N VAL A 442 24.07 33.29 -12.92
CA VAL A 442 23.55 32.31 -13.87
C VAL A 442 24.51 31.12 -13.94
N LYS A 443 23.99 29.93 -13.74
CA LYS A 443 24.74 28.68 -13.87
C LYS A 443 24.13 27.87 -15.01
N GLN A 444 24.92 27.62 -16.04
CA GLN A 444 24.53 26.71 -17.12
C GLN A 444 24.81 25.28 -16.72
N LEU A 445 23.76 24.42 -16.73
CA LEU A 445 23.84 23.00 -16.39
C LEU A 445 24.19 22.18 -17.65
N SER A 446 25.46 22.19 -18.03
CA SER A 446 26.00 21.41 -19.15
C SER A 446 27.16 20.53 -18.64
N ALA A 447 27.73 19.69 -19.52
CA ALA A 447 28.89 18.84 -19.19
C ALA A 447 30.10 19.64 -18.66
N LYS A 448 30.19 20.94 -19.03
CA LYS A 448 31.14 21.93 -18.45
C LYS A 448 30.27 23.03 -17.83
N ALA A 449 29.82 22.82 -16.58
CA ALA A 449 29.07 23.83 -15.87
C ALA A 449 29.88 25.11 -15.70
N THR A 450 29.35 26.23 -16.21
CA THR A 450 29.90 27.58 -16.02
C THR A 450 28.95 28.37 -15.15
N THR A 451 29.50 29.20 -14.27
CA THR A 451 28.73 30.16 -13.49
C THR A 451 29.24 31.55 -13.80
N GLU A 452 28.35 32.47 -14.14
CA GLU A 452 28.64 33.85 -14.46
C GLU A 452 27.71 34.79 -13.70
N THR A 453 28.19 35.93 -13.27
CA THR A 453 27.39 37.01 -12.69
C THR A 453 27.19 38.07 -13.73
N ILE A 454 25.94 38.29 -14.13
CA ILE A 454 25.55 39.39 -15.01
C ILE A 454 24.85 40.48 -14.21
N THR A 455 24.95 41.73 -14.67
CA THR A 455 24.34 42.89 -14.01
C THR A 455 23.31 43.52 -14.95
N CYS A 456 22.14 43.79 -14.41
CA CYS A 456 21.04 44.42 -15.15
C CYS A 456 21.38 45.91 -15.44
N ASP A 457 20.98 46.39 -16.61
CA ASP A 457 21.02 47.80 -16.99
C ASP A 457 19.99 48.65 -16.20
N ALA A 458 19.82 49.89 -16.56
CA ALA A 458 18.87 50.82 -15.94
C ALA A 458 17.41 50.39 -16.13
N ASN A 459 17.09 49.59 -17.16
CA ASN A 459 15.78 49.04 -17.43
C ASN A 459 15.54 47.69 -16.72
N GLY A 460 16.47 47.26 -15.86
CA GLY A 460 16.39 45.98 -15.20
C GLY A 460 16.70 44.78 -16.10
N GLU A 461 17.31 45.00 -17.26
CA GLU A 461 17.54 43.98 -18.27
C GLU A 461 19.01 43.47 -18.26
N ALA A 462 19.16 42.15 -18.47
CA ALA A 462 20.47 41.57 -18.75
C ALA A 462 20.31 40.42 -19.76
N ILE A 463 21.35 40.23 -20.59
CA ILE A 463 21.35 39.14 -21.57
C ILE A 463 22.52 38.19 -21.24
N PHE A 464 22.20 36.91 -21.12
CA PHE A 464 23.16 35.83 -20.96
C PHE A 464 23.25 35.02 -22.26
N LYS A 465 24.50 34.81 -22.74
CA LYS A 465 24.76 33.99 -23.92
C LYS A 465 25.13 32.58 -23.49
N MET A 466 24.30 31.61 -23.83
CA MET A 466 24.53 30.20 -23.54
C MET A 466 25.54 29.59 -24.52
N SER A 467 26.35 28.68 -24.06
CA SER A 467 27.28 27.93 -24.92
C SER A 467 26.55 26.89 -25.79
N ASN A 468 25.45 26.36 -25.31
CA ASN A 468 24.54 25.42 -25.98
C ASN A 468 23.15 25.46 -25.33
N LYS A 469 22.16 24.77 -25.93
CA LYS A 469 20.83 24.60 -25.30
C LYS A 469 21.00 23.69 -24.06
N SER A 470 20.69 24.20 -22.87
CA SER A 470 20.76 23.48 -21.61
C SER A 470 19.89 24.15 -20.55
N SER A 471 19.67 23.46 -19.43
CA SER A 471 19.03 24.09 -18.28
C SER A 471 19.93 25.18 -17.68
N LEU A 472 19.31 26.27 -17.24
CA LEU A 472 19.95 27.32 -16.47
C LEU A 472 19.38 27.29 -15.05
N GLU A 473 20.26 27.42 -14.05
CA GLU A 473 19.90 27.85 -12.71
C GLU A 473 20.31 29.31 -12.57
N PHE A 474 19.47 30.12 -11.94
CA PHE A 474 19.80 31.53 -11.70
C PHE A 474 19.34 32.01 -10.33
N TYR A 475 20.10 32.91 -9.76
CA TYR A 475 19.85 33.55 -8.49
C TYR A 475 20.00 35.06 -8.64
N THR A 476 18.89 35.79 -8.44
CA THR A 476 18.81 37.24 -8.58
C THR A 476 18.95 37.90 -7.20
N TYR A 477 19.75 38.95 -7.08
CA TYR A 477 19.93 39.67 -5.84
C TYR A 477 20.33 41.10 -6.06
N THR A 478 20.11 41.92 -5.03
CA THR A 478 20.69 43.26 -4.84
C THR A 478 21.45 43.27 -3.51
N ASP A 479 22.12 44.37 -3.20
CA ASP A 479 22.81 44.51 -1.91
C ASP A 479 21.79 44.50 -0.74
N ASP A 480 20.54 44.99 -0.99
CA ASP A 480 19.45 45.11 -0.01
C ASP A 480 18.51 43.87 0.02
N ASP A 481 18.51 43.08 -1.05
CA ASP A 481 17.61 41.93 -1.15
C ASP A 481 18.38 40.71 -1.69
N LYS A 482 18.71 39.78 -0.79
CA LYS A 482 19.39 38.52 -1.07
C LYS A 482 18.46 37.33 -0.84
N ALA A 483 17.17 37.56 -0.62
CA ALA A 483 16.24 36.51 -0.28
C ALA A 483 15.45 35.97 -1.49
N CYS A 484 15.67 36.51 -2.69
CA CYS A 484 15.05 35.95 -3.90
C CYS A 484 15.48 34.50 -4.10
N LEU A 485 14.52 33.59 -4.12
CA LEU A 485 14.82 32.18 -4.20
C LEU A 485 15.38 31.82 -5.58
N LYS A 486 16.44 31.03 -5.59
CA LYS A 486 17.04 30.48 -6.81
C LYS A 486 15.99 29.73 -7.64
N SER A 487 15.99 30.01 -8.93
CA SER A 487 15.09 29.42 -9.90
C SER A 487 15.86 28.64 -10.97
N SER A 488 15.18 27.78 -11.70
CA SER A 488 15.71 27.05 -12.84
C SER A 488 14.77 27.12 -14.02
N ILE A 489 15.35 27.19 -15.21
CA ILE A 489 14.60 27.19 -16.47
C ILE A 489 15.22 26.20 -17.45
N TRP A 490 14.37 25.51 -18.18
CA TRP A 490 14.77 24.66 -19.29
C TRP A 490 14.74 25.47 -20.60
N SER A 491 15.88 25.63 -21.27
CA SER A 491 15.98 26.39 -22.53
C SER A 491 15.70 25.57 -23.79
N GLY A 492 15.10 24.39 -23.64
CA GLY A 492 14.91 23.41 -24.71
C GLY A 492 13.66 23.60 -25.57
N PHE A 493 13.20 24.82 -25.85
CA PHE A 493 12.23 25.04 -26.92
C PHE A 493 12.91 24.79 -28.28
N ASN A 494 12.46 23.74 -28.98
CA ASN A 494 12.79 23.51 -30.38
C ASN A 494 12.15 24.61 -31.23
N PHE A 495 12.88 25.69 -31.48
CA PHE A 495 12.64 26.41 -32.74
C PHE A 495 13.20 25.50 -33.84
N ASN A 496 12.31 24.79 -34.54
CA ASN A 496 12.70 24.20 -35.83
C ASN A 496 13.06 25.38 -36.74
N ASP A 497 14.34 25.50 -37.02
CA ASP A 497 14.93 26.42 -38.00
C ASP A 497 14.61 25.99 -39.46
N SER A 498 13.38 25.56 -39.72
CA SER A 498 12.95 25.17 -41.03
C SER A 498 11.86 26.09 -41.60
N ASP A 499 11.88 27.33 -41.41
CA ASP A 499 11.21 28.32 -42.30
C ASP A 499 11.15 29.64 -41.53
N GLY A 500 11.99 30.57 -41.90
CA GLY A 500 12.14 31.93 -41.39
C GLY A 500 10.87 32.77 -41.19
N LYS A 501 9.97 32.33 -40.32
CA LYS A 501 8.85 33.15 -39.81
C LYS A 501 8.78 32.95 -38.29
N ALA A 502 9.20 33.99 -37.58
CA ALA A 502 8.96 34.11 -36.15
C ALA A 502 7.45 34.28 -35.93
N GLU A 503 6.80 33.29 -35.30
CA GLU A 503 5.53 33.53 -34.61
C GLU A 503 5.86 33.95 -33.17
N GLU A 504 5.43 35.13 -32.78
CA GLU A 504 5.49 35.66 -31.43
C GLU A 504 4.41 34.97 -30.60
N ASP A 505 4.76 33.92 -29.83
CA ASP A 505 3.92 33.43 -28.73
C ASP A 505 4.38 34.06 -27.41
N VAL A 506 3.64 35.09 -27.00
CA VAL A 506 3.73 35.66 -25.66
C VAL A 506 2.85 34.82 -24.75
N THR A 507 3.46 34.01 -23.87
CA THR A 507 2.74 33.36 -22.76
C THR A 507 2.95 34.22 -21.50
N ILE A 508 1.85 34.81 -21.03
CA ILE A 508 1.76 35.59 -19.78
C ILE A 508 1.62 34.62 -18.57
#